data_31f12533ef3ebaf98da3b7cd64532246
#
_entry.id   31f12533ef3ebaf98da3b7cd64532246
#
_cell.length_a   1.000
_cell.length_b   1.000
_cell.length_c   1.000
_cell.angle_alpha   90.00
_cell.angle_beta   90.00
_cell.angle_gamma   90.00
#
_symmetry.space_group_name_H-M   'P 1'
#
loop_
_entity.id
_entity.type
_entity.pdbx_description
1 polymer ?
#
loop_
_entity_poly.entity_id
_entity_poly.type
_entity_poly.pdbx_seq_one_letter_code
_entity_poly.pdbx_strand_id
1 'polypeptide(L)'
;MKRYIPIVASLMVFSLISCGEVMDLTQPEKAEVTYSNITLSLYQTGKYDLYLDEPEYQYNIMVEKSHCEKEAKAKLAVVDAKEFGEEYHLLPVEYYDLDGSNFNFKGDDVLRMVNLRFHDLGTLDGSKKYVLGLKLVSDDLAVNQEKSTMTFFLQQKQGEIDNPYTVATTSDLITLGEKLKDGKTIYAKIENDIDLQGVDWQPIETSVSKQLVLDGGGHTIRNLKVNTSSSVNQGFFGLLVGKCSNINFENAQITANTKMAGILAGQVGAATSPGIVEDVR
;
A
#
# COMPACT_ATOMS: atom_id res chain seq x y z
N MET A 1 3.62 -6.15 -37.75
CA MET A 1 3.90 -7.39 -37.01
C MET A 1 3.41 -7.21 -35.58
N LYS A 2 2.26 -7.80 -35.24
CA LYS A 2 1.70 -7.77 -33.88
C LYS A 2 2.40 -8.85 -33.06
N ARG A 3 3.14 -8.46 -32.02
CA ARG A 3 3.69 -9.40 -31.05
C ARG A 3 2.61 -9.68 -29.99
N TYR A 4 2.09 -10.89 -29.99
CA TYR A 4 1.28 -11.44 -28.91
C TYR A 4 2.22 -11.78 -27.75
N ILE A 5 1.94 -11.21 -26.57
CA ILE A 5 2.51 -11.65 -25.29
C ILE A 5 1.57 -12.74 -24.79
N PRO A 6 2.05 -13.98 -24.57
CA PRO A 6 1.21 -15.01 -24.00
C PRO A 6 0.95 -14.66 -22.53
N ILE A 7 -0.31 -14.44 -22.20
CA ILE A 7 -0.80 -14.47 -20.82
C ILE A 7 -0.63 -15.91 -20.36
N VAL A 8 0.37 -16.16 -19.52
CA VAL A 8 0.46 -17.43 -18.79
C VAL A 8 -0.67 -17.43 -17.78
N ALA A 9 -1.81 -17.98 -18.18
CA ALA A 9 -2.86 -18.36 -17.26
C ALA A 9 -2.27 -19.45 -16.36
N SER A 10 -1.91 -19.08 -15.14
CA SER A 10 -1.62 -20.05 -14.08
C SER A 10 -2.91 -20.83 -13.86
N LEU A 11 -2.95 -22.01 -14.42
CA LEU A 11 -3.99 -23.01 -14.14
C LEU A 11 -3.78 -23.38 -12.67
N MET A 12 -4.53 -22.72 -11.77
CA MET A 12 -4.72 -23.27 -10.43
C MET A 12 -5.48 -24.57 -10.59
N VAL A 13 -4.76 -25.65 -10.48
CA VAL A 13 -5.36 -26.97 -10.29
C VAL A 13 -6.03 -26.92 -8.94
N PHE A 14 -7.33 -26.63 -8.94
CA PHE A 14 -8.18 -26.93 -7.80
C PHE A 14 -8.16 -28.45 -7.66
N SER A 15 -7.36 -28.96 -6.74
CA SER A 15 -7.62 -30.30 -6.22
C SER A 15 -8.95 -30.21 -5.47
N LEU A 16 -10.03 -30.48 -6.17
CA LEU A 16 -11.28 -30.85 -5.55
C LEU A 16 -11.00 -32.15 -4.78
N ILE A 17 -10.57 -32.01 -3.53
CA ILE A 17 -10.63 -33.11 -2.61
C ILE A 17 -12.10 -33.26 -2.28
N SER A 18 -12.79 -34.00 -3.12
CA SER A 18 -14.09 -34.55 -2.79
C SER A 18 -13.88 -35.42 -1.55
N CYS A 19 -14.63 -35.20 -0.48
CA CYS A 19 -14.80 -36.15 0.60
C CYS A 19 -15.58 -37.39 0.10
N GLY A 20 -15.14 -37.96 -1.01
CA GLY A 20 -15.66 -39.23 -1.52
C GLY A 20 -14.67 -40.33 -1.16
N GLU A 21 -15.22 -41.47 -0.73
CA GLU A 21 -14.46 -42.67 -0.46
C GLU A 21 -13.52 -42.98 -1.62
N VAL A 22 -12.20 -43.00 -1.35
CA VAL A 22 -11.26 -43.64 -2.23
C VAL A 22 -11.55 -45.14 -2.14
N MET A 23 -12.10 -45.71 -3.19
CA MET A 23 -12.24 -47.16 -3.28
C MET A 23 -10.87 -47.80 -3.23
N ASP A 24 -10.51 -48.35 -2.11
CA ASP A 24 -9.33 -49.19 -1.96
C ASP A 24 -9.60 -50.53 -2.63
N LEU A 25 -8.86 -50.83 -3.70
CA LEU A 25 -8.93 -52.06 -4.43
C LEU A 25 -8.05 -53.19 -3.86
N THR A 26 -7.34 -52.92 -2.76
CA THR A 26 -6.53 -53.94 -2.09
C THR A 26 -6.60 -53.70 -0.59
N GLN A 27 -7.41 -54.47 0.13
CA GLN A 27 -7.42 -54.41 1.58
C GLN A 27 -6.08 -54.80 2.17
N PRO A 28 -5.50 -53.96 2.94
CA PRO A 28 -5.13 -54.27 4.32
C PRO A 28 -5.76 -53.30 5.30
N GLU A 29 -5.88 -53.75 6.54
CA GLU A 29 -6.47 -53.08 7.69
C GLU A 29 -6.55 -51.58 7.63
N LYS A 30 -7.71 -50.99 7.87
CA LYS A 30 -7.92 -49.55 8.05
C LYS A 30 -6.87 -49.05 9.04
N ALA A 31 -5.79 -48.48 8.53
CA ALA A 31 -4.95 -47.61 9.34
C ALA A 31 -5.87 -46.44 9.74
N GLU A 32 -6.16 -46.30 11.02
CA GLU A 32 -6.74 -45.10 11.58
C GLU A 32 -5.78 -43.95 11.27
N VAL A 33 -6.08 -43.16 10.26
CA VAL A 33 -5.37 -41.93 9.99
C VAL A 33 -5.74 -40.96 11.11
N THR A 34 -4.92 -40.91 12.11
CA THR A 34 -5.04 -39.94 13.21
C THR A 34 -4.66 -38.58 12.65
N TYR A 35 -5.63 -37.79 12.27
CA TYR A 35 -5.45 -36.38 11.92
C TYR A 35 -5.14 -35.58 13.18
N SER A 36 -3.87 -35.47 13.54
CA SER A 36 -3.46 -34.87 14.81
C SER A 36 -3.63 -33.35 14.87
N ASN A 37 -3.81 -32.64 13.75
CA ASN A 37 -3.87 -31.17 13.73
C ASN A 37 -4.88 -30.64 12.69
N ILE A 38 -6.17 -30.70 12.98
CA ILE A 38 -7.17 -29.97 12.20
C ILE A 38 -7.05 -28.49 12.59
N THR A 39 -6.79 -27.62 11.60
CA THR A 39 -6.61 -26.19 11.81
C THR A 39 -7.58 -25.36 10.98
N LEU A 40 -7.91 -24.18 11.47
CA LEU A 40 -8.59 -23.13 10.74
C LEU A 40 -7.61 -22.08 10.26
N SER A 41 -7.81 -21.56 9.08
CA SER A 41 -7.01 -20.46 8.53
C SER A 41 -7.82 -19.53 7.65
N LEU A 42 -7.41 -18.28 7.56
CA LEU A 42 -7.88 -17.39 6.50
C LEU A 42 -7.22 -17.80 5.17
N TYR A 43 -7.99 -17.87 4.11
CA TYR A 43 -7.46 -18.13 2.77
C TYR A 43 -6.60 -16.98 2.27
N GLN A 44 -7.04 -15.76 2.57
CA GLN A 44 -6.33 -14.51 2.27
C GLN A 44 -5.97 -13.81 3.57
N THR A 45 -4.74 -13.35 3.67
CA THR A 45 -4.24 -12.57 4.79
C THR A 45 -3.48 -11.37 4.24
N GLY A 46 -3.28 -10.36 5.07
CA GLY A 46 -2.43 -9.24 4.69
C GLY A 46 -2.92 -7.89 5.21
N LYS A 47 -2.23 -6.87 4.74
CA LYS A 47 -2.54 -5.46 4.98
C LYS A 47 -3.04 -4.84 3.70
N TYR A 48 -4.12 -4.09 3.79
CA TYR A 48 -4.81 -3.45 2.68
C TYR A 48 -4.92 -1.97 2.98
N ASP A 49 -4.44 -1.13 2.06
CA ASP A 49 -4.61 0.31 2.14
C ASP A 49 -5.86 0.72 1.37
N LEU A 50 -6.80 1.34 2.06
CA LEU A 50 -8.04 1.87 1.53
C LEU A 50 -8.02 3.41 1.62
N TYR A 51 -8.70 4.05 0.69
CA TYR A 51 -8.76 5.50 0.63
C TYR A 51 -10.18 6.00 0.90
N LEU A 52 -10.29 7.08 1.68
CA LEU A 52 -11.57 7.64 2.09
C LEU A 52 -12.36 8.29 0.95
N ASP A 53 -11.69 8.66 -0.13
CA ASP A 53 -12.29 9.26 -1.34
C ASP A 53 -12.92 8.22 -2.30
N GLU A 54 -12.71 6.94 -2.06
CA GLU A 54 -13.38 5.90 -2.83
C GLU A 54 -14.76 5.59 -2.22
N PRO A 55 -15.80 5.42 -3.06
CA PRO A 55 -17.17 5.31 -2.55
C PRO A 55 -17.44 4.02 -1.80
N GLU A 56 -16.78 2.93 -2.18
CA GLU A 56 -17.05 1.60 -1.65
C GLU A 56 -15.89 0.65 -1.91
N TYR A 57 -15.68 -0.29 -0.97
CA TYR A 57 -14.82 -1.45 -1.17
C TYR A 57 -15.56 -2.72 -0.75
N GLN A 58 -15.28 -3.83 -1.43
CA GLN A 58 -15.87 -5.12 -1.11
C GLN A 58 -14.81 -6.23 -1.10
N TYR A 59 -14.84 -7.05 -0.06
CA TYR A 59 -13.95 -8.19 0.13
C TYR A 59 -14.73 -9.45 0.49
N ASN A 60 -14.38 -10.57 -0.12
CA ASN A 60 -14.84 -11.88 0.27
C ASN A 60 -13.80 -12.51 1.20
N ILE A 61 -14.14 -12.66 2.47
CA ILE A 61 -13.26 -13.28 3.46
C ILE A 61 -13.56 -14.75 3.51
N MET A 62 -12.59 -15.59 3.14
CA MET A 62 -12.73 -17.04 3.14
C MET A 62 -11.96 -17.64 4.30
N VAL A 63 -12.61 -18.55 5.02
CA VAL A 63 -12.02 -19.34 6.11
C VAL A 63 -12.01 -20.80 5.70
N GLU A 64 -10.83 -21.41 5.76
CA GLU A 64 -10.59 -22.81 5.45
C GLU A 64 -10.49 -23.64 6.72
N LYS A 65 -11.01 -24.84 6.67
CA LYS A 65 -10.76 -25.92 7.63
C LYS A 65 -9.92 -26.99 6.94
N SER A 66 -8.81 -27.40 7.53
CA SER A 66 -7.84 -28.29 6.88
C SER A 66 -8.37 -29.70 6.58
N HIS A 67 -9.41 -30.16 7.27
CA HIS A 67 -10.05 -31.44 7.08
C HIS A 67 -11.57 -31.38 7.29
N CYS A 68 -12.31 -32.27 6.62
CA CYS A 68 -13.76 -32.28 6.63
C CYS A 68 -14.42 -33.04 7.79
N GLU A 69 -13.69 -33.80 8.59
CA GLU A 69 -14.27 -34.78 9.52
C GLU A 69 -14.74 -34.23 10.87
N LYS A 70 -14.46 -32.96 11.17
CA LYS A 70 -14.77 -32.34 12.45
C LYS A 70 -15.61 -31.08 12.31
N GLU A 71 -16.71 -31.02 13.09
CA GLU A 71 -17.45 -29.76 13.23
C GLU A 71 -16.64 -28.73 14.00
N ALA A 72 -16.78 -27.47 13.65
CA ALA A 72 -16.11 -26.37 14.32
C ALA A 72 -16.88 -25.07 14.19
N LYS A 73 -16.70 -24.20 15.18
CA LYS A 73 -17.14 -22.83 15.18
C LYS A 73 -15.93 -21.91 15.17
N ALA A 74 -16.01 -20.87 14.40
CA ALA A 74 -15.02 -19.81 14.38
C ALA A 74 -15.72 -18.45 14.24
N LYS A 75 -15.01 -17.41 14.56
CA LYS A 75 -15.48 -16.02 14.34
C LYS A 75 -14.35 -15.11 13.93
N LEU A 76 -14.70 -14.01 13.26
CA LEU A 76 -13.82 -12.86 13.09
C LEU A 76 -14.03 -11.92 14.27
N ALA A 77 -12.97 -11.70 15.04
CA ALA A 77 -12.95 -10.73 16.12
C ALA A 77 -12.27 -9.45 15.64
N VAL A 78 -12.83 -8.30 16.00
CA VAL A 78 -12.22 -6.99 15.73
C VAL A 78 -11.04 -6.81 16.70
N VAL A 79 -9.90 -6.40 16.15
CA VAL A 79 -8.66 -6.13 16.88
C VAL A 79 -8.66 -4.68 17.35
N ASP A 80 -8.18 -4.41 18.56
CA ASP A 80 -8.05 -3.04 19.08
C ASP A 80 -7.09 -2.23 18.17
N ALA A 81 -7.49 -1.01 17.82
CA ALA A 81 -6.69 -0.12 16.98
C ALA A 81 -5.30 0.16 17.56
N LYS A 82 -5.13 0.17 18.87
CA LYS A 82 -3.85 0.38 19.56
C LYS A 82 -2.79 -0.67 19.23
N GLU A 83 -3.19 -1.86 18.80
CA GLU A 83 -2.24 -2.88 18.33
C GLU A 83 -1.53 -2.49 17.04
N PHE A 84 -2.03 -1.46 16.31
CA PHE A 84 -1.48 -0.99 15.05
C PHE A 84 -0.69 0.32 15.16
N GLY A 85 -0.80 1.03 16.29
CA GLY A 85 -0.15 2.31 16.58
C GLY A 85 -1.12 3.32 17.20
N GLU A 86 -0.57 4.23 17.99
CA GLU A 86 -1.36 5.26 18.70
C GLU A 86 -2.03 6.28 17.74
N GLU A 87 -1.55 6.38 16.51
CA GLU A 87 -2.10 7.26 15.47
C GLU A 87 -3.36 6.70 14.81
N TYR A 88 -3.68 5.43 15.03
CA TYR A 88 -4.84 4.79 14.41
C TYR A 88 -6.07 4.83 15.31
N HIS A 89 -7.20 5.12 14.70
CA HIS A 89 -8.53 5.02 15.30
C HIS A 89 -9.24 3.78 14.77
N LEU A 90 -9.95 3.07 15.64
CA LEU A 90 -10.78 1.98 15.19
C LEU A 90 -11.85 2.51 14.22
N LEU A 91 -12.00 1.86 13.06
CA LEU A 91 -13.07 2.21 12.13
C LEU A 91 -14.43 1.98 12.81
N PRO A 92 -15.32 2.99 12.89
CA PRO A 92 -16.62 2.82 13.50
C PRO A 92 -17.49 1.83 12.72
N VAL A 93 -18.32 1.08 13.42
CA VAL A 93 -19.09 -0.03 12.85
C VAL A 93 -20.08 0.39 11.77
N GLU A 94 -20.52 1.66 11.79
CA GLU A 94 -21.41 2.24 10.80
C GLU A 94 -20.78 2.46 9.41
N TYR A 95 -19.51 2.18 9.23
CA TYR A 95 -18.78 2.35 7.96
C TYR A 95 -18.44 1.03 7.26
N TYR A 96 -18.89 -0.08 7.84
CA TYR A 96 -18.71 -1.37 7.19
C TYR A 96 -19.82 -2.37 7.55
N ASP A 97 -20.18 -3.18 6.58
CA ASP A 97 -21.03 -4.35 6.77
C ASP A 97 -20.16 -5.61 6.75
N LEU A 98 -20.27 -6.43 7.79
CA LEU A 98 -19.67 -7.76 7.83
C LEU A 98 -20.77 -8.79 7.94
N ASP A 99 -21.14 -9.39 6.80
CA ASP A 99 -22.22 -10.36 6.69
C ASP A 99 -21.86 -11.68 7.38
N GLY A 100 -22.15 -11.74 8.66
CA GLY A 100 -21.92 -12.95 9.45
C GLY A 100 -20.47 -13.13 9.90
N SER A 101 -20.10 -12.55 11.03
CA SER A 101 -18.77 -12.75 11.63
C SER A 101 -18.54 -14.16 12.18
N ASN A 102 -19.57 -15.02 12.23
CA ASN A 102 -19.51 -16.36 12.80
C ASN A 102 -19.57 -17.43 11.69
N PHE A 103 -18.69 -18.40 11.79
CA PHE A 103 -18.59 -19.54 10.88
C PHE A 103 -18.96 -20.83 11.63
N ASN A 104 -19.91 -21.57 11.09
CA ASN A 104 -20.28 -22.90 11.60
C ASN A 104 -19.91 -23.92 10.52
N PHE A 105 -18.82 -24.64 10.75
CA PHE A 105 -18.38 -25.74 9.90
C PHE A 105 -19.04 -27.04 10.34
N LYS A 106 -19.81 -27.64 9.48
CA LYS A 106 -20.25 -29.05 9.64
C LYS A 106 -19.09 -29.99 9.29
N GLY A 107 -19.28 -31.28 9.53
CA GLY A 107 -18.21 -32.24 9.31
C GLY A 107 -17.59 -32.22 7.91
N ASP A 108 -18.44 -32.06 6.89
CA ASP A 108 -18.07 -32.04 5.47
C ASP A 108 -17.65 -30.65 4.93
N ASP A 109 -17.82 -29.61 5.71
CA ASP A 109 -17.41 -28.25 5.30
C ASP A 109 -15.91 -28.05 5.42
N VAL A 110 -15.28 -27.59 4.37
CA VAL A 110 -13.85 -27.19 4.36
C VAL A 110 -13.64 -25.71 4.08
N LEU A 111 -14.67 -25.01 3.60
CA LEU A 111 -14.61 -23.60 3.25
C LEU A 111 -15.89 -22.87 3.64
N ARG A 112 -15.72 -21.70 4.25
CA ARG A 112 -16.80 -20.75 4.53
C ARG A 112 -16.39 -19.37 4.09
N MET A 113 -17.34 -18.57 3.63
CA MET A 113 -17.09 -17.22 3.14
C MET A 113 -18.09 -16.24 3.77
N VAL A 114 -17.59 -15.05 4.07
CA VAL A 114 -18.40 -13.88 4.43
C VAL A 114 -18.01 -12.70 3.58
N ASN A 115 -18.94 -11.79 3.39
CA ASN A 115 -18.71 -10.54 2.68
C ASN A 115 -18.39 -9.43 3.68
N LEU A 116 -17.35 -8.64 3.40
CA LEU A 116 -17.03 -7.40 4.08
C LEU A 116 -17.17 -6.27 3.06
N ARG A 117 -18.04 -5.31 3.36
CA ARG A 117 -18.25 -4.13 2.53
C ARG A 117 -17.95 -2.88 3.34
N PHE A 118 -17.13 -1.98 2.80
CA PHE A 118 -16.91 -0.65 3.33
C PHE A 118 -17.76 0.35 2.54
N HIS A 119 -18.36 1.33 3.21
CA HIS A 119 -19.22 2.33 2.58
C HIS A 119 -19.17 3.65 3.34
N ASP A 120 -19.64 4.72 2.70
CA ASP A 120 -19.74 6.08 3.25
C ASP A 120 -18.42 6.65 3.79
N LEU A 121 -17.27 6.10 3.37
CA LEU A 121 -15.94 6.44 3.87
C LEU A 121 -15.62 7.93 3.72
N GLY A 122 -16.15 8.60 2.70
CA GLY A 122 -15.95 10.03 2.46
C GLY A 122 -16.55 10.95 3.54
N THR A 123 -17.36 10.42 4.46
CA THR A 123 -17.91 11.18 5.59
C THR A 123 -17.06 11.09 6.86
N LEU A 124 -16.01 10.24 6.85
CA LEU A 124 -15.04 10.16 7.93
C LEU A 124 -14.18 11.43 8.01
N ASP A 125 -13.66 11.70 9.19
CA ASP A 125 -12.70 12.78 9.41
C ASP A 125 -11.38 12.49 8.67
N GLY A 126 -11.15 13.15 7.55
CA GLY A 126 -9.98 12.95 6.68
C GLY A 126 -8.63 13.27 7.35
N SER A 127 -8.62 13.97 8.49
CA SER A 127 -7.40 14.23 9.26
C SER A 127 -6.92 13.03 10.08
N LYS A 128 -7.76 11.99 10.20
CA LYS A 128 -7.48 10.78 10.99
C LYS A 128 -7.12 9.60 10.11
N LYS A 129 -6.35 8.69 10.68
CA LYS A 129 -6.09 7.36 10.12
C LYS A 129 -6.95 6.35 10.84
N TYR A 130 -7.66 5.53 10.09
CA TYR A 130 -8.51 4.49 10.66
C TYR A 130 -7.94 3.11 10.36
N VAL A 131 -8.30 2.13 11.19
CA VAL A 131 -7.91 0.73 10.99
C VAL A 131 -9.07 -0.19 11.33
N LEU A 132 -9.26 -1.24 10.55
CA LEU A 132 -10.09 -2.39 10.88
C LEU A 132 -9.20 -3.63 10.80
N GLY A 133 -8.82 -4.17 11.95
CA GLY A 133 -8.17 -5.46 12.07
C GLY A 133 -9.20 -6.55 12.35
N LEU A 134 -9.18 -7.63 11.57
CA LEU A 134 -10.04 -8.80 11.75
C LEU A 134 -9.17 -10.01 12.03
N LYS A 135 -9.39 -10.66 13.18
CA LYS A 135 -8.66 -11.85 13.61
C LYS A 135 -9.57 -13.05 13.68
N LEU A 136 -9.20 -14.12 13.00
CA LEU A 136 -9.89 -15.42 13.11
C LEU A 136 -9.59 -16.04 14.46
N VAL A 137 -10.64 -16.40 15.19
CA VAL A 137 -10.57 -17.08 16.49
C VAL A 137 -11.54 -18.26 16.53
N SER A 138 -11.19 -19.31 17.26
CA SER A 138 -12.01 -20.49 17.49
C SER A 138 -11.65 -21.11 18.84
N ASP A 139 -12.68 -21.60 19.53
CA ASP A 139 -12.52 -22.38 20.75
C ASP A 139 -12.53 -23.90 20.46
N ASP A 140 -12.95 -24.29 19.26
CA ASP A 140 -13.13 -25.69 18.87
C ASP A 140 -11.89 -26.29 18.21
N LEU A 141 -11.14 -25.46 17.44
CA LEU A 141 -9.97 -25.87 16.66
C LEU A 141 -8.84 -24.87 16.78
N ALA A 142 -7.61 -25.37 16.64
CA ALA A 142 -6.45 -24.51 16.52
C ALA A 142 -6.55 -23.61 15.28
N VAL A 143 -6.14 -22.35 15.43
CA VAL A 143 -6.06 -21.37 14.32
C VAL A 143 -4.59 -21.22 13.90
N ASN A 144 -4.34 -21.31 12.61
CA ASN A 144 -3.02 -21.02 12.05
C ASN A 144 -2.69 -19.54 12.27
N GLN A 145 -1.74 -19.24 13.13
CA GLN A 145 -1.41 -17.87 13.54
C GLN A 145 -0.85 -17.02 12.40
N GLU A 146 -0.15 -17.62 11.44
CA GLU A 146 0.38 -16.92 10.26
C GLU A 146 -0.73 -16.53 9.27
N LYS A 147 -1.88 -17.23 9.35
CA LYS A 147 -3.04 -17.04 8.48
C LYS A 147 -4.30 -16.71 9.29
N SER A 148 -4.18 -15.85 10.27
CA SER A 148 -5.29 -15.55 11.19
C SER A 148 -5.80 -14.12 11.12
N THR A 149 -5.10 -13.19 10.45
CA THR A 149 -5.42 -11.77 10.53
C THR A 149 -5.45 -11.10 9.15
N MET A 150 -6.47 -10.28 8.96
CA MET A 150 -6.54 -9.28 7.86
C MET A 150 -6.61 -7.89 8.48
N THR A 151 -5.92 -6.93 7.88
CA THR A 151 -5.91 -5.54 8.38
C THR A 151 -6.16 -4.58 7.24
N PHE A 152 -7.11 -3.68 7.44
CA PHE A 152 -7.47 -2.63 6.51
C PHE A 152 -7.10 -1.29 7.13
N PHE A 153 -6.19 -0.55 6.50
CA PHE A 153 -5.81 0.80 6.87
C PHE A 153 -6.56 1.77 5.98
N LEU A 154 -7.26 2.73 6.59
CA LEU A 154 -8.07 3.70 5.87
C LEU A 154 -7.54 5.10 6.15
N GLN A 155 -7.22 5.81 5.10
CA GLN A 155 -6.69 7.18 5.19
C GLN A 155 -7.06 7.98 3.94
N GLN A 156 -6.98 9.29 4.05
CA GLN A 156 -7.14 10.13 2.88
C GLN A 156 -5.99 9.89 1.91
N LYS A 157 -6.31 9.81 0.62
CA LYS A 157 -5.30 9.64 -0.43
C LYS A 157 -4.39 10.85 -0.45
N GLN A 158 -3.09 10.61 -0.33
CA GLN A 158 -2.09 11.66 -0.38
C GLN A 158 -1.62 11.94 -1.81
N GLY A 159 -1.07 13.14 -1.99
CA GLY A 159 -0.52 13.57 -3.28
C GLY A 159 -1.51 14.30 -4.18
N GLU A 160 -2.71 14.59 -3.68
CA GLU A 160 -3.70 15.45 -4.33
C GLU A 160 -3.58 16.91 -3.83
N ILE A 161 -4.26 17.85 -4.49
CA ILE A 161 -4.13 19.28 -4.19
C ILE A 161 -4.59 19.65 -2.77
N ASP A 162 -5.62 18.99 -2.28
CA ASP A 162 -6.22 19.18 -0.96
C ASP A 162 -5.58 18.32 0.13
N ASN A 163 -4.78 17.32 -0.26
CA ASN A 163 -4.01 16.46 0.64
C ASN A 163 -2.64 16.10 0.06
N PRO A 164 -1.70 17.07 0.00
CA PRO A 164 -0.37 16.84 -0.56
C PRO A 164 0.44 15.84 0.27
N TYR A 165 1.39 15.17 -0.34
CA TYR A 165 2.39 14.40 0.41
C TYR A 165 3.15 15.31 1.37
N THR A 166 3.18 14.97 2.65
CA THR A 166 4.03 15.63 3.64
C THR A 166 5.47 15.18 3.47
N VAL A 167 6.38 16.14 3.35
CA VAL A 167 7.83 15.93 3.29
C VAL A 167 8.44 16.57 4.53
N ALA A 168 8.62 15.80 5.58
CA ALA A 168 9.10 16.28 6.88
C ALA A 168 10.55 15.87 7.16
N THR A 169 11.06 14.84 6.46
CA THR A 169 12.37 14.25 6.68
C THR A 169 13.16 14.10 5.38
N THR A 170 14.47 13.90 5.52
CA THR A 170 15.36 13.56 4.39
C THR A 170 14.89 12.30 3.66
N SER A 171 14.38 11.30 4.38
CA SER A 171 13.84 10.06 3.78
C SER A 171 12.61 10.34 2.92
N ASP A 172 11.68 11.19 3.40
CA ASP A 172 10.48 11.55 2.63
C ASP A 172 10.87 12.25 1.33
N LEU A 173 11.87 13.15 1.40
CA LEU A 173 12.34 13.89 0.24
C LEU A 173 13.02 12.96 -0.79
N ILE A 174 13.85 12.03 -0.34
CA ILE A 174 14.50 11.03 -1.22
C ILE A 174 13.46 10.19 -1.97
N THR A 175 12.43 9.75 -1.26
CA THR A 175 11.40 8.89 -1.84
C THR A 175 10.33 9.65 -2.64
N LEU A 176 10.35 10.98 -2.63
CA LEU A 176 9.35 11.79 -3.34
C LEU A 176 9.31 11.48 -4.84
N GLY A 177 10.46 11.24 -5.45
CA GLY A 177 10.55 10.85 -6.86
C GLY A 177 9.82 9.54 -7.18
N GLU A 178 9.77 8.60 -6.24
CA GLU A 178 9.08 7.31 -6.38
C GLU A 178 7.55 7.45 -6.33
N LYS A 179 7.05 8.56 -5.77
CA LYS A 179 5.61 8.85 -5.72
C LYS A 179 5.05 9.34 -7.06
N LEU A 180 5.92 9.76 -7.99
CA LEU A 180 5.48 10.26 -9.29
C LEU A 180 4.88 9.13 -10.13
N LYS A 181 3.69 9.37 -10.69
CA LYS A 181 2.93 8.39 -11.48
C LYS A 181 2.57 8.96 -12.85
N ASP A 182 2.59 8.10 -13.86
CA ASP A 182 2.17 8.47 -15.22
C ASP A 182 0.71 8.92 -15.26
N GLY A 183 0.48 10.01 -16.00
CA GLY A 183 -0.85 10.61 -16.19
C GLY A 183 -1.36 11.40 -14.99
N LYS A 184 -0.52 11.65 -13.96
CA LYS A 184 -0.92 12.38 -12.75
C LYS A 184 0.00 13.54 -12.43
N THR A 185 -0.59 14.58 -11.86
CA THR A 185 0.11 15.63 -11.11
C THR A 185 0.11 15.24 -9.64
N ILE A 186 1.29 15.15 -9.04
CA ILE A 186 1.47 14.88 -7.62
C ILE A 186 1.72 16.19 -6.89
N TYR A 187 1.06 16.37 -5.76
CA TYR A 187 1.22 17.52 -4.87
C TYR A 187 2.01 17.10 -3.63
N ALA A 188 2.97 17.91 -3.23
CA ALA A 188 3.79 17.69 -2.04
C ALA A 188 4.08 19.01 -1.34
N LYS A 189 4.24 18.94 -0.01
CA LYS A 189 4.57 20.08 0.83
C LYS A 189 5.69 19.74 1.79
N ILE A 190 6.70 20.60 1.87
CA ILE A 190 7.77 20.51 2.87
C ILE A 190 7.28 21.16 4.16
N GLU A 191 7.47 20.48 5.29
CA GLU A 191 7.01 20.94 6.60
C GLU A 191 8.15 21.25 7.58
N ASN A 192 9.37 20.90 7.23
CA ASN A 192 10.57 21.18 8.05
C ASN A 192 11.74 21.57 7.16
N ASP A 193 12.72 22.26 7.75
CA ASP A 193 14.05 22.36 7.15
C ASP A 193 14.67 20.97 7.03
N ILE A 194 15.28 20.69 5.88
CA ILE A 194 15.88 19.37 5.59
C ILE A 194 17.37 19.53 5.31
N ASP A 195 18.18 18.77 6.06
CA ASP A 195 19.61 18.71 5.86
C ASP A 195 19.99 17.46 5.06
N LEU A 196 20.61 17.67 3.89
CA LEU A 196 21.09 16.61 3.00
C LEU A 196 22.59 16.30 3.21
N GLN A 197 23.19 16.68 4.34
CA GLN A 197 24.57 16.36 4.63
C GLN A 197 24.82 14.85 4.57
N GLY A 198 25.79 14.44 3.75
CA GLY A 198 26.14 13.03 3.56
C GLY A 198 25.21 12.25 2.63
N VAL A 199 24.22 12.91 2.05
CA VAL A 199 23.32 12.30 1.04
C VAL A 199 23.95 12.48 -0.35
N ASP A 200 24.06 11.38 -1.08
CA ASP A 200 24.38 11.40 -2.52
C ASP A 200 23.08 11.63 -3.30
N TRP A 201 22.74 12.92 -3.47
CA TRP A 201 21.46 13.32 -4.03
C TRP A 201 21.31 12.89 -5.48
N GLN A 202 20.22 12.20 -5.76
CA GLN A 202 19.80 11.88 -7.12
C GLN A 202 18.70 12.86 -7.54
N PRO A 203 18.88 13.61 -8.65
CA PRO A 203 17.89 14.57 -9.09
C PRO A 203 16.48 13.97 -9.25
N ILE A 204 15.48 14.67 -8.75
CA ILE A 204 14.08 14.28 -9.00
C ILE A 204 13.78 14.52 -10.46
N GLU A 205 13.34 13.46 -11.16
CA GLU A 205 13.00 13.52 -12.57
C GLU A 205 11.48 13.57 -12.78
N THR A 206 10.98 14.70 -13.19
CA THR A 206 9.59 14.82 -13.64
C THR A 206 9.52 14.67 -15.17
N SER A 207 8.32 14.63 -15.73
CA SER A 207 8.09 14.58 -17.16
C SER A 207 6.72 15.18 -17.52
N VAL A 208 6.41 15.26 -18.80
CA VAL A 208 5.09 15.72 -19.26
C VAL A 208 3.95 14.87 -18.67
N SER A 209 4.21 13.55 -18.46
CA SER A 209 3.23 12.62 -17.88
C SER A 209 3.37 12.45 -16.36
N LYS A 210 4.48 12.90 -15.74
CA LYS A 210 4.76 12.78 -14.30
C LYS A 210 5.07 14.15 -13.73
N GLN A 211 4.05 14.90 -13.41
CA GLN A 211 4.20 16.27 -12.92
C GLN A 211 4.25 16.32 -11.40
N LEU A 212 4.98 17.32 -10.88
CA LEU A 212 5.07 17.61 -9.45
C LEU A 212 4.73 19.07 -9.18
N VAL A 213 3.87 19.29 -8.19
CA VAL A 213 3.67 20.60 -7.55
C VAL A 213 4.22 20.50 -6.14
N LEU A 214 5.39 21.10 -5.92
CA LEU A 214 6.07 21.13 -4.63
C LEU A 214 5.97 22.53 -4.02
N ASP A 215 5.34 22.60 -2.85
CA ASP A 215 5.40 23.78 -1.98
C ASP A 215 6.46 23.57 -0.91
N GLY A 216 7.49 24.39 -0.92
CA GLY A 216 8.57 24.35 0.07
C GLY A 216 8.18 24.90 1.44
N GLY A 217 6.98 25.49 1.59
CA GLY A 217 6.50 26.04 2.87
C GLY A 217 7.38 27.15 3.48
N GLY A 218 8.31 27.71 2.73
CA GLY A 218 9.34 28.65 3.21
C GLY A 218 10.54 27.98 3.87
N HIS A 219 10.59 26.65 3.90
CA HIS A 219 11.67 25.87 4.50
C HIS A 219 12.93 25.83 3.65
N THR A 220 14.02 25.41 4.27
CA THR A 220 15.35 25.40 3.70
C THR A 220 15.86 23.97 3.49
N ILE A 221 16.35 23.71 2.27
CA ILE A 221 17.14 22.52 1.97
C ILE A 221 18.62 22.88 2.11
N ARG A 222 19.32 22.23 3.06
CA ARG A 222 20.74 22.47 3.34
C ARG A 222 21.62 21.38 2.77
N ASN A 223 22.85 21.76 2.43
CA ASN A 223 23.93 20.85 2.05
C ASN A 223 23.58 19.94 0.86
N LEU A 224 22.74 20.42 -0.06
CA LEU A 224 22.46 19.70 -1.31
C LEU A 224 23.76 19.47 -2.08
N LYS A 225 24.12 18.23 -2.30
CA LYS A 225 25.28 17.86 -3.09
C LYS A 225 24.88 16.94 -4.23
N VAL A 226 25.04 17.44 -5.46
CA VAL A 226 24.87 16.66 -6.67
C VAL A 226 26.25 16.42 -7.27
N ASN A 227 26.62 15.15 -7.36
CA ASN A 227 27.91 14.74 -7.93
C ASN A 227 27.70 13.48 -8.76
N THR A 228 27.10 13.65 -9.93
CA THR A 228 26.82 12.51 -10.80
C THR A 228 27.64 12.62 -12.11
N SER A 229 28.05 11.47 -12.63
CA SER A 229 28.68 11.38 -13.95
C SER A 229 27.64 11.25 -15.07
N SER A 230 26.35 11.31 -14.74
CA SER A 230 25.25 11.23 -15.69
C SER A 230 25.31 12.38 -16.69
N SER A 231 24.97 12.11 -17.94
CA SER A 231 24.83 13.11 -19.00
C SER A 231 23.47 13.83 -19.01
N VAL A 232 22.59 13.48 -18.08
CA VAL A 232 21.26 14.11 -17.95
C VAL A 232 21.33 15.39 -17.14
N ASN A 233 20.23 16.14 -17.09
CA ASN A 233 20.09 17.38 -16.36
C ASN A 233 20.40 17.21 -14.86
N GLN A 234 21.03 18.18 -14.24
CA GLN A 234 21.52 18.05 -12.86
C GLN A 234 21.11 19.21 -11.97
N GLY A 235 20.60 18.88 -10.78
CA GLY A 235 20.13 19.82 -9.80
C GLY A 235 19.36 19.13 -8.68
N PHE A 236 18.62 19.90 -7.91
CA PHE A 236 17.61 19.32 -7.02
C PHE A 236 16.56 18.54 -7.85
N PHE A 237 16.12 19.14 -8.97
CA PHE A 237 15.45 18.45 -10.07
C PHE A 237 16.42 18.27 -11.25
N GLY A 238 16.35 17.15 -11.93
CA GLY A 238 16.94 17.03 -13.26
C GLY A 238 16.09 17.81 -14.26
N LEU A 239 14.84 17.43 -14.43
CA LEU A 239 13.79 18.14 -15.16
C LEU A 239 12.65 18.50 -14.20
N LEU A 240 12.22 19.75 -14.19
CA LEU A 240 11.04 20.22 -13.47
C LEU A 240 9.90 20.50 -14.46
N VAL A 241 8.88 19.64 -14.49
CA VAL A 241 7.58 19.89 -15.12
C VAL A 241 6.51 19.92 -14.02
N GLY A 242 5.74 21.00 -13.98
CA GLY A 242 4.83 21.33 -12.91
C GLY A 242 5.28 22.60 -12.18
N LYS A 243 5.33 22.58 -10.84
CA LYS A 243 5.64 23.78 -10.06
C LYS A 243 6.56 23.46 -8.87
N CYS A 244 7.50 24.37 -8.59
CA CYS A 244 8.21 24.43 -7.32
C CYS A 244 8.15 25.86 -6.77
N SER A 245 7.74 26.00 -5.50
CA SER A 245 7.58 27.32 -4.88
C SER A 245 7.98 27.33 -3.42
N ASN A 246 8.24 28.54 -2.87
CA ASN A 246 8.46 28.80 -1.44
C ASN A 246 9.57 27.93 -0.82
N ILE A 247 10.71 27.77 -1.48
CA ILE A 247 11.82 26.94 -1.02
C ILE A 247 13.14 27.72 -1.01
N ASN A 248 13.95 27.47 0.01
CA ASN A 248 15.29 28.05 0.11
C ASN A 248 16.34 26.95 0.00
N PHE A 249 17.52 27.31 -0.56
CA PHE A 249 18.68 26.43 -0.61
C PHE A 249 19.87 27.11 0.08
N GLU A 250 20.50 26.38 0.98
CA GLU A 250 21.74 26.81 1.65
C GLU A 250 22.85 25.80 1.42
N ASN A 251 24.07 26.31 1.18
CA ASN A 251 25.29 25.51 1.01
C ASN A 251 25.11 24.37 -0.04
N ALA A 252 24.51 24.71 -1.19
CA ALA A 252 24.30 23.76 -2.29
C ALA A 252 25.54 23.68 -3.20
N GLN A 253 25.90 22.46 -3.60
CA GLN A 253 27.01 22.20 -4.50
C GLN A 253 26.58 21.28 -5.65
N ILE A 254 26.71 21.76 -6.88
CA ILE A 254 26.43 21.00 -8.08
C ILE A 254 27.74 20.78 -8.85
N THR A 255 28.16 19.53 -8.97
CA THR A 255 29.31 19.13 -9.81
C THR A 255 28.74 18.31 -10.98
N ALA A 256 28.75 18.91 -12.16
CA ALA A 256 28.07 18.34 -13.33
C ALA A 256 29.00 18.26 -14.54
N ASN A 257 28.89 17.19 -15.29
CA ASN A 257 29.52 16.98 -16.60
C ASN A 257 28.57 17.27 -17.77
N THR A 258 27.45 17.94 -17.49
CA THR A 258 26.40 18.27 -18.46
C THR A 258 26.35 19.79 -18.70
N LYS A 259 25.72 20.19 -19.81
CA LYS A 259 25.47 21.61 -20.11
C LYS A 259 24.24 22.18 -19.37
N MET A 260 23.41 21.32 -18.78
CA MET A 260 22.17 21.69 -18.11
C MET A 260 22.27 21.34 -16.62
N ALA A 261 22.73 22.31 -15.83
CA ALA A 261 22.91 22.17 -14.39
C ALA A 261 22.50 23.47 -13.67
N GLY A 262 21.85 23.31 -12.53
CA GLY A 262 21.43 24.41 -11.66
C GLY A 262 21.10 23.90 -10.28
N ILE A 263 21.11 24.79 -9.26
CA ILE A 263 20.78 24.39 -7.88
C ILE A 263 19.35 23.80 -7.84
N LEU A 264 18.37 24.55 -8.31
CA LEU A 264 16.98 24.07 -8.33
C LEU A 264 16.77 22.99 -9.38
N ALA A 265 17.15 23.25 -10.63
CA ALA A 265 16.90 22.32 -11.72
C ALA A 265 17.92 22.44 -12.82
N GLY A 266 18.26 21.32 -13.47
CA GLY A 266 19.02 21.32 -14.71
C GLY A 266 18.19 21.89 -15.87
N GLN A 267 16.90 21.60 -15.89
CA GLN A 267 15.96 22.14 -16.87
C GLN A 267 14.60 22.41 -16.21
N VAL A 268 13.98 23.53 -16.58
CA VAL A 268 12.63 23.91 -16.16
C VAL A 268 11.71 23.90 -17.37
N GLY A 269 10.68 23.09 -17.31
CA GLY A 269 9.70 22.90 -18.38
C GLY A 269 10.19 21.98 -19.51
N ALA A 270 9.23 21.44 -20.21
CA ALA A 270 9.38 20.67 -21.45
C ALA A 270 8.65 21.39 -22.61
N ALA A 271 8.90 20.96 -23.85
CA ALA A 271 8.36 21.63 -25.04
C ALA A 271 6.83 21.81 -25.04
N THR A 272 6.12 20.89 -24.39
CA THR A 272 4.63 20.85 -24.35
C THR A 272 4.05 21.08 -22.97
N SER A 273 4.89 21.23 -21.92
CA SER A 273 4.43 21.40 -20.55
C SER A 273 5.35 22.34 -19.78
N PRO A 274 4.81 23.41 -19.17
CA PRO A 274 5.64 24.38 -18.46
C PRO A 274 6.21 23.80 -17.15
N GLY A 275 7.34 24.35 -16.75
CA GLY A 275 7.81 24.35 -15.38
C GLY A 275 7.60 25.74 -14.79
N ILE A 276 7.12 25.83 -13.57
CA ILE A 276 6.86 27.08 -12.86
C ILE A 276 7.76 27.13 -11.62
N VAL A 277 8.44 28.26 -11.45
CA VAL A 277 9.31 28.51 -10.30
C VAL A 277 8.88 29.82 -9.66
N GLU A 278 8.52 29.78 -8.37
CA GLU A 278 8.10 30.97 -7.61
C GLU A 278 8.77 30.98 -6.24
N ASP A 279 9.22 32.15 -5.80
CA ASP A 279 9.81 32.35 -4.45
C ASP A 279 10.87 31.30 -4.07
N VAL A 280 11.81 31.04 -4.97
CA VAL A 280 12.97 30.17 -4.73
C VAL A 280 14.21 31.02 -4.49
N ARG A 281 14.93 30.73 -3.40
CA ARG A 281 16.11 31.49 -2.97
C ARG A 281 17.31 30.61 -2.71
#